data_8da8a86e6f2421176a943ef86864ca65
#
_entry.id   8da8a86e6f2421176a943ef86864ca65
#
_cell.length_a   1.000
_cell.length_b   1.000
_cell.length_c   1.000
_cell.angle_alpha   90.00
_cell.angle_beta   90.00
_cell.angle_gamma   90.00
#
_symmetry.space_group_name_H-M   'P 1'
#
loop_
_entity.id
_entity.type
_entity.pdbx_description
1 polymer ?
#
loop_
_entity_poly.entity_id
_entity_poly.type
_entity_poly.pdbx_seq_one_letter_code
_entity_poly.pdbx_strand_id
1 'polypeptide(L)'
;MNLIARTSIIILPERQRQEFDPDAMQELKASIEDLGLFHPPVLRKTAEGWTLVAGERRLRAIDELRELGSDLYYNGELVAGEMIPFTNIGDLSDLEVEEAELDENLKRKDLTWQEHASAVARLHKLRTAQRVEENTFAQSVGEPI
;
A
#
# COMPACT_ATOMS: atom_id res chain seq x y z
N MET A 1 14.02 -1.43 7.82
CA MET A 1 13.31 -1.59 6.53
C MET A 1 13.05 -3.08 6.29
N ASN A 2 11.79 -3.44 6.07
CA ASN A 2 11.44 -4.82 5.75
C ASN A 2 11.55 -5.02 4.24
N LEU A 3 12.33 -5.99 3.83
CA LEU A 3 12.54 -6.33 2.43
C LEU A 3 12.24 -7.81 2.18
N ILE A 4 11.64 -8.09 1.03
CA ILE A 4 11.31 -9.45 0.61
C ILE A 4 11.61 -9.60 -0.88
N ALA A 5 12.03 -10.80 -1.29
CA ALA A 5 12.19 -11.08 -2.72
C ALA A 5 10.83 -11.05 -3.42
N ARG A 6 10.76 -10.44 -4.60
CA ARG A 6 9.52 -10.34 -5.37
C ARG A 6 8.87 -11.70 -5.59
N THR A 7 9.68 -12.73 -5.86
CA THR A 7 9.21 -14.09 -6.09
C THR A 7 8.61 -14.76 -4.86
N SER A 8 8.86 -14.20 -3.68
CA SER A 8 8.31 -14.73 -2.42
C SER A 8 6.96 -14.13 -2.05
N ILE A 9 6.46 -13.16 -2.81
CA ILE A 9 5.16 -12.53 -2.55
C ILE A 9 4.06 -13.35 -3.22
N ILE A 10 3.11 -13.79 -2.42
CA ILE A 10 1.95 -14.56 -2.90
C ILE A 10 0.80 -13.60 -3.15
N ILE A 11 0.24 -13.64 -4.36
CA ILE A 11 -0.96 -12.88 -4.71
C ILE A 11 -2.08 -13.89 -4.91
N LEU A 12 -3.11 -13.81 -4.05
CA LEU A 12 -4.23 -14.73 -4.13
C LEU A 12 -5.03 -14.49 -5.42
N PRO A 13 -5.57 -15.54 -6.07
CA PRO A 13 -6.30 -15.39 -7.33
C PRO A 13 -7.46 -14.41 -7.28
N GLU A 14 -8.18 -14.37 -6.19
CA GLU A 14 -9.32 -13.46 -5.99
C GLU A 14 -8.91 -12.00 -5.85
N ARG A 15 -7.64 -11.73 -5.61
CA ARG A 15 -7.09 -10.37 -5.52
C ARG A 15 -6.39 -9.94 -6.81
N GLN A 16 -6.10 -10.87 -7.70
CA GLN A 16 -5.41 -10.54 -8.94
C GLN A 16 -6.32 -9.73 -9.85
N ARG A 17 -5.92 -8.50 -10.15
CA ARG A 17 -6.58 -7.66 -11.13
C ARG A 17 -5.94 -7.91 -12.47
N GLN A 18 -6.76 -8.17 -13.46
CA GLN A 18 -6.29 -8.37 -14.83
C GLN A 18 -6.16 -7.05 -15.57
N GLU A 19 -6.93 -6.05 -15.17
CA GLU A 19 -6.94 -4.74 -15.82
C GLU A 19 -6.69 -3.62 -14.81
N PHE A 20 -5.79 -2.73 -15.19
CA PHE A 20 -5.53 -1.48 -14.49
C PHE A 20 -5.75 -0.34 -15.48
N ASP A 21 -6.24 0.81 -14.98
CA ASP A 21 -6.33 2.00 -15.80
C ASP A 21 -4.92 2.40 -16.27
N PRO A 22 -4.66 2.42 -17.59
CA PRO A 22 -3.32 2.72 -18.09
C PRO A 22 -2.81 4.09 -17.68
N ASP A 23 -3.68 5.11 -17.67
CA ASP A 23 -3.28 6.47 -17.32
C ASP A 23 -2.92 6.57 -15.83
N ALA A 24 -3.73 5.98 -14.96
CA ALA A 24 -3.46 5.95 -13.53
C ALA A 24 -2.18 5.16 -13.22
N MET A 25 -1.94 4.06 -13.92
CA MET A 25 -0.74 3.27 -13.76
C MET A 25 0.50 4.05 -14.22
N GLN A 26 0.40 4.78 -15.32
CA GLN A 26 1.49 5.61 -15.82
C GLN A 26 1.85 6.73 -14.85
N GLU A 27 0.86 7.38 -14.26
CA GLU A 27 1.07 8.40 -13.24
C GLU A 27 1.75 7.82 -12.00
N LEU A 28 1.32 6.64 -11.56
CA LEU A 28 1.92 5.97 -10.42
C LEU A 28 3.38 5.59 -10.68
N LYS A 29 3.68 5.04 -11.86
CA LYS A 29 5.05 4.71 -12.26
C LYS A 29 5.93 5.96 -12.29
N ALA A 30 5.44 7.04 -12.88
CA ALA A 30 6.18 8.30 -12.94
C ALA A 30 6.48 8.84 -11.54
N SER A 31 5.51 8.78 -10.64
CA SER A 31 5.68 9.21 -9.26
C SER A 31 6.74 8.38 -8.54
N ILE A 32 6.71 7.06 -8.68
CA ILE A 32 7.68 6.17 -8.04
C ILE A 32 9.08 6.40 -8.61
N GLU A 33 9.18 6.59 -9.93
CA GLU A 33 10.46 6.85 -10.58
C GLU A 33 11.07 8.16 -10.14
N ASP A 34 10.27 9.22 -10.04
CA ASP A 34 10.76 10.57 -9.72
C ASP A 34 11.00 10.78 -8.23
N LEU A 35 10.10 10.29 -7.38
CA LEU A 35 10.06 10.60 -5.96
C LEU A 35 10.39 9.41 -5.06
N GLY A 36 10.46 8.22 -5.63
CA GLY A 36 10.59 6.99 -4.86
C GLY A 36 9.24 6.48 -4.34
N LEU A 37 9.30 5.33 -3.70
CA LEU A 37 8.12 4.69 -3.13
C LEU A 37 7.86 5.28 -1.74
N PHE A 38 6.65 5.79 -1.51
CA PHE A 38 6.25 6.33 -0.20
C PHE A 38 5.53 5.29 0.66
N HIS A 39 4.64 4.53 0.04
CA HIS A 39 3.81 3.54 0.74
C HIS A 39 4.09 2.17 0.17
N PRO A 40 4.83 1.32 0.88
CA PRO A 40 5.12 -0.02 0.38
C PRO A 40 3.87 -0.91 0.42
N PRO A 41 3.85 -1.98 -0.39
CA PRO A 41 2.80 -2.97 -0.30
C PRO A 41 2.68 -3.54 1.12
N VAL A 42 1.47 -3.92 1.51
CA VAL A 42 1.19 -4.51 2.83
C VAL A 42 1.07 -6.01 2.67
N LEU A 43 1.85 -6.75 3.44
CA LEU A 43 1.88 -8.21 3.42
C LEU A 43 1.48 -8.79 4.77
N ARG A 44 0.91 -9.99 4.72
CA ARG A 44 0.58 -10.78 5.91
C ARG A 44 1.33 -12.11 5.86
N LYS A 45 1.93 -12.49 6.97
CA LYS A 45 2.54 -13.82 7.09
C LYS A 45 1.44 -14.86 7.29
N THR A 46 1.45 -15.86 6.40
CA THR A 46 0.51 -17.01 6.47
C THR A 46 1.32 -18.30 6.54
N ALA A 47 0.64 -19.43 6.69
CA ALA A 47 1.30 -20.73 6.69
C ALA A 47 2.03 -21.01 5.36
N GLU A 48 1.58 -20.41 4.27
CA GLU A 48 2.16 -20.58 2.94
C GLU A 48 3.29 -19.61 2.64
N GLY A 49 3.43 -18.55 3.43
CA GLY A 49 4.45 -17.52 3.24
C GLY A 49 3.85 -16.12 3.39
N TRP A 50 4.44 -15.15 2.67
CA TRP A 50 4.00 -13.76 2.72
C TRP A 50 2.99 -13.48 1.62
N THR A 51 1.77 -13.10 2.03
CA THR A 51 0.63 -12.88 1.13
C THR A 51 0.31 -11.39 1.03
N LEU A 52 0.07 -10.92 -0.20
CA LEU A 52 -0.29 -9.52 -0.45
C LEU A 52 -1.68 -9.22 0.12
N VAL A 53 -1.75 -8.20 0.98
CA VAL A 53 -3.01 -7.69 1.54
C VAL A 53 -3.47 -6.44 0.79
N ALA A 54 -2.56 -5.51 0.51
CA ALA A 54 -2.87 -4.26 -0.18
C ALA A 54 -1.66 -3.78 -0.97
N GLY A 55 -1.89 -2.98 -2.01
CA GLY A 55 -0.84 -2.39 -2.80
C GLY A 55 -0.49 -3.15 -4.07
N GLU A 56 -1.42 -3.89 -4.64
CA GLU A 56 -1.19 -4.62 -5.90
C GLU A 56 -0.75 -3.70 -7.04
N ARG A 57 -1.36 -2.51 -7.16
CA ARG A 57 -1.00 -1.54 -8.18
C ARG A 57 0.43 -1.05 -8.02
N ARG A 58 0.84 -0.79 -6.79
CA ARG A 58 2.23 -0.37 -6.49
C ARG A 58 3.21 -1.48 -6.83
N LEU A 59 2.88 -2.70 -6.49
CA LEU A 59 3.71 -3.85 -6.80
C LEU A 59 3.84 -4.04 -8.32
N ARG A 60 2.73 -3.89 -9.04
CA ARG A 60 2.72 -3.95 -10.50
C ARG A 60 3.56 -2.82 -11.11
N ALA A 61 3.43 -1.62 -10.59
CA ALA A 61 4.22 -0.47 -11.05
C ALA A 61 5.72 -0.71 -10.84
N ILE A 62 6.09 -1.26 -9.69
CA ILE A 62 7.50 -1.60 -9.40
C ILE A 62 8.00 -2.65 -10.40
N ASP A 63 7.21 -3.68 -10.66
CA ASP A 63 7.58 -4.73 -11.62
C ASP A 63 7.84 -4.13 -13.01
N GLU A 64 6.94 -3.28 -13.48
CA GLU A 64 7.07 -2.65 -14.80
C GLU A 64 8.28 -1.71 -14.88
N LEU A 65 8.54 -0.94 -13.83
CA LEU A 65 9.71 -0.07 -13.78
C LEU A 65 11.01 -0.85 -13.81
N ARG A 66 11.07 -1.97 -13.11
CA ARG A 66 12.26 -2.83 -13.10
C ARG A 66 12.48 -3.52 -14.44
N GLU A 67 11.43 -3.88 -15.14
CA GLU A 67 11.54 -4.39 -16.51
C GLU A 67 12.16 -3.38 -17.45
N LEU A 68 11.94 -2.08 -17.18
CA LEU A 68 12.55 -0.98 -17.95
C LEU A 68 13.95 -0.63 -17.48
N GLY A 69 14.47 -1.31 -16.45
CA GLY A 69 15.79 -1.04 -15.91
C GLY A 69 15.87 0.12 -14.93
N SER A 70 14.74 0.62 -14.45
CA SER A 70 14.71 1.70 -13.47
C SER A 70 15.07 1.22 -12.08
N ASP A 71 15.78 2.07 -11.32
CA ASP A 71 16.08 1.81 -9.92
C ASP A 71 14.87 2.13 -9.04
N LEU A 72 14.73 1.40 -7.93
CA LEU A 72 13.70 1.67 -6.95
C LEU A 72 14.33 2.32 -5.70
N TYR A 73 13.75 3.41 -5.25
CA TYR A 73 14.14 4.07 -3.99
C TYR A 73 12.98 4.05 -3.01
N TYR A 74 13.30 3.82 -1.74
CA TYR A 74 12.36 3.86 -0.63
C TYR A 74 13.01 4.60 0.53
N ASN A 75 12.36 5.66 1.02
CA ASN A 75 12.90 6.53 2.06
C ASN A 75 14.30 7.07 1.72
N GLY A 76 14.54 7.35 0.44
CA GLY A 76 15.82 7.88 -0.03
C GLY A 76 16.92 6.83 -0.18
N GLU A 77 16.64 5.58 0.10
CA GLU A 77 17.61 4.49 -0.02
C GLU A 77 17.31 3.62 -1.25
N LEU A 78 18.36 3.22 -1.95
CA LEU A 78 18.24 2.32 -3.09
C LEU A 78 17.85 0.92 -2.61
N VAL A 79 16.80 0.36 -3.21
CA VAL A 79 16.38 -1.01 -2.99
C VAL A 79 16.95 -1.86 -4.12
N ALA A 80 17.96 -2.64 -3.81
CA ALA A 80 18.73 -3.39 -4.81
C ALA A 80 18.02 -4.66 -5.28
N GLY A 81 18.33 -5.06 -6.51
CA GLY A 81 17.95 -6.35 -7.08
C GLY A 81 16.45 -6.54 -7.21
N GLU A 82 15.98 -7.71 -6.83
CA GLU A 82 14.57 -8.10 -6.91
C GLU A 82 13.82 -7.89 -5.59
N MET A 83 14.42 -7.17 -4.65
CA MET A 83 13.83 -6.95 -3.35
C MET A 83 12.72 -5.91 -3.40
N ILE A 84 11.69 -6.15 -2.60
CA ILE A 84 10.54 -5.25 -2.46
C ILE A 84 10.44 -4.81 -1.01
N PRO A 85 10.40 -3.50 -0.73
CA PRO A 85 10.09 -3.05 0.63
C PRO A 85 8.61 -3.31 0.92
N PHE A 86 8.30 -3.75 2.13
CA PHE A 86 6.92 -4.05 2.49
C PHE A 86 6.62 -3.65 3.92
N THR A 87 5.33 -3.49 4.20
CA THR A 87 4.81 -3.28 5.55
C THR A 87 4.17 -4.59 6.02
N ASN A 88 4.58 -5.06 7.19
CA ASN A 88 3.93 -6.22 7.82
C ASN A 88 2.63 -5.76 8.45
N ILE A 89 1.50 -6.35 8.05
CA ILE A 89 0.20 -5.98 8.58
C ILE A 89 0.13 -6.10 10.12
N GLY A 90 0.90 -7.02 10.70
CA GLY A 90 0.99 -7.17 12.15
C GLY A 90 1.61 -5.98 12.88
N ASP A 91 2.31 -5.11 12.16
CA ASP A 91 2.93 -3.90 12.73
C ASP A 91 2.00 -2.69 12.63
N LEU A 92 0.82 -2.84 12.02
CA LEU A 92 -0.15 -1.76 11.88
C LEU A 92 -1.17 -1.81 13.01
N SER A 93 -1.70 -0.64 13.38
CA SER A 93 -2.85 -0.57 14.29
C SER A 93 -4.10 -1.11 13.58
N ASP A 94 -5.14 -1.45 14.35
CA ASP A 94 -6.41 -1.91 13.80
C ASP A 94 -7.02 -0.89 12.83
N LEU A 95 -6.90 0.40 13.15
CA LEU A 95 -7.38 1.46 12.27
C LEU A 95 -6.59 1.54 10.97
N GLU A 96 -5.28 1.39 11.03
CA GLU A 96 -4.43 1.38 9.84
C GLU A 96 -4.72 0.18 8.94
N VAL A 97 -4.96 -1.00 9.53
CA VAL A 97 -5.34 -2.20 8.78
C VAL A 97 -6.66 -1.97 8.06
N GLU A 98 -7.66 -1.46 8.75
CA GLU A 98 -8.97 -1.20 8.16
C GLU A 98 -8.89 -0.14 7.07
N GLU A 99 -8.09 0.91 7.27
CA GLU A 99 -7.84 1.91 6.25
C GLU A 99 -7.21 1.32 4.99
N ALA A 100 -6.19 0.46 5.15
CA ALA A 100 -5.53 -0.18 4.02
C ALA A 100 -6.50 -1.05 3.21
N GLU A 101 -7.35 -1.80 3.89
CA GLU A 101 -8.35 -2.65 3.24
C GLU A 101 -9.40 -1.82 2.50
N LEU A 102 -9.87 -0.74 3.11
CA LEU A 102 -10.84 0.15 2.47
C LEU A 102 -10.27 0.89 1.27
N ASP A 103 -9.03 1.35 1.38
CA ASP A 103 -8.34 2.02 0.29
C ASP A 103 -8.21 1.08 -0.92
N GLU A 104 -7.86 -0.18 -0.68
CA GLU A 104 -7.78 -1.19 -1.73
C GLU A 104 -9.15 -1.45 -2.36
N ASN A 105 -10.21 -1.51 -1.55
CA ASN A 105 -11.59 -1.68 -2.05
C ASN A 105 -12.02 -0.52 -2.93
N LEU A 106 -11.66 0.72 -2.58
CA LEU A 106 -12.00 1.89 -3.37
C LEU A 106 -11.40 1.88 -4.77
N LYS A 107 -10.30 1.16 -4.96
CA LYS A 107 -9.63 1.06 -6.25
C LYS A 107 -10.20 -0.04 -7.14
N ARG A 108 -11.19 -0.80 -6.64
CA ARG A 108 -11.84 -1.85 -7.43
C ARG A 108 -12.83 -1.24 -8.42
N LYS A 109 -12.79 -1.70 -9.66
CA LYS A 109 -13.66 -1.21 -10.71
C LYS A 109 -15.09 -1.76 -10.67
N ASP A 110 -15.30 -2.84 -9.93
CA ASP A 110 -16.57 -3.55 -9.85
C ASP A 110 -17.49 -3.04 -8.74
N LEU A 111 -17.09 -1.99 -8.03
CA LEU A 111 -17.93 -1.38 -6.99
C LEU A 111 -19.07 -0.60 -7.60
N THR A 112 -20.27 -0.75 -7.02
CA THR A 112 -21.38 0.14 -7.34
C THR A 112 -21.10 1.54 -6.77
N TRP A 113 -21.80 2.56 -7.24
CA TRP A 113 -21.60 3.90 -6.73
C TRP A 113 -21.99 4.01 -5.24
N GLN A 114 -23.00 3.24 -4.77
CA GLN A 114 -23.35 3.19 -3.36
C GLN A 114 -22.23 2.58 -2.53
N GLU A 115 -21.67 1.47 -3.00
CA GLU A 115 -20.55 0.81 -2.31
C GLU A 115 -19.33 1.72 -2.27
N HIS A 116 -19.03 2.41 -3.37
CA HIS A 116 -17.94 3.38 -3.43
C HIS A 116 -18.16 4.53 -2.45
N ALA A 117 -19.34 5.13 -2.44
CA ALA A 117 -19.66 6.22 -1.54
C ALA A 117 -19.58 5.81 -0.06
N SER A 118 -20.07 4.61 0.27
CA SER A 118 -19.96 4.06 1.63
C SER A 118 -18.51 3.84 2.04
N ALA A 119 -17.68 3.31 1.13
CA ALA A 119 -16.27 3.07 1.40
C ALA A 119 -15.50 4.39 1.59
N VAL A 120 -15.79 5.41 0.79
CA VAL A 120 -15.19 6.75 0.95
C VAL A 120 -15.55 7.34 2.30
N ALA A 121 -16.83 7.28 2.68
CA ALA A 121 -17.30 7.81 3.97
C ALA A 121 -16.61 7.09 5.14
N ARG A 122 -16.49 5.75 5.05
CA ARG A 122 -15.83 4.94 6.07
C ARG A 122 -14.35 5.29 6.19
N LEU A 123 -13.66 5.41 5.06
CA LEU A 123 -12.24 5.75 5.04
C LEU A 123 -11.98 7.12 5.66
N HIS A 124 -12.83 8.11 5.31
CA HIS A 124 -12.71 9.45 5.89
C HIS A 124 -12.89 9.43 7.41
N LYS A 125 -13.86 8.66 7.89
CA LYS A 125 -14.13 8.51 9.32
C LYS A 125 -12.93 7.87 10.04
N LEU A 126 -12.32 6.83 9.45
CA LEU A 126 -11.15 6.17 10.02
C LEU A 126 -9.94 7.11 10.08
N ARG A 127 -9.69 7.88 9.04
CA ARG A 127 -8.60 8.85 9.01
C ARG A 127 -8.78 9.94 10.06
N THR A 128 -10.01 10.37 10.28
CA THR A 128 -10.33 11.34 11.33
C THR A 128 -10.05 10.74 12.71
N ALA A 129 -10.43 9.49 12.96
CA ALA A 129 -10.18 8.79 14.21
C ALA A 129 -8.66 8.63 14.46
N GLN A 130 -7.89 8.29 13.45
CA GLN A 130 -6.43 8.19 13.56
C GLN A 130 -5.79 9.53 13.97
N ARG A 131 -6.23 10.63 13.37
CA ARG A 131 -5.73 11.96 13.73
C ARG A 131 -6.01 12.31 15.18
N VAL A 132 -7.18 11.96 15.69
CA VAL A 132 -7.55 12.19 17.08
C VAL A 132 -6.64 11.38 18.00
N GLU A 133 -6.38 10.10 17.70
CA GLU A 133 -5.48 9.26 18.47
C GLU A 133 -4.05 9.83 18.48
N GLU A 134 -3.53 10.22 17.32
CA GLU A 134 -2.19 10.80 17.20
C GLU A 134 -2.05 12.08 18.01
N ASN A 135 -3.01 12.97 17.93
CA ASN A 135 -3.01 14.22 18.66
C ASN A 135 -3.08 13.97 20.17
N THR A 136 -3.91 13.05 20.63
CA THR A 136 -4.01 12.67 22.03
C THR A 136 -2.70 12.10 22.53
N PHE A 137 -2.05 11.24 21.77
CA PHE A 137 -0.75 10.69 22.12
C PHE A 137 0.32 11.78 22.21
N ALA A 138 0.38 12.67 21.24
CA ALA A 138 1.36 13.77 21.23
C ALA A 138 1.17 14.68 22.47
N GLN A 139 -0.05 14.99 22.84
CA GLN A 139 -0.36 15.78 24.03
C GLN A 139 0.06 15.05 25.31
N SER A 140 -0.19 13.76 25.39
CA SER A 140 0.13 12.99 26.60
C SER A 140 1.63 12.84 26.84
N VAL A 141 2.46 12.89 25.78
CA VAL A 141 3.92 12.87 25.93
C VAL A 141 4.55 14.26 26.01
N GLY A 142 3.72 15.31 25.97
CA GLY A 142 4.20 16.69 26.11
C GLY A 142 4.88 17.26 24.87
N GLU A 143 4.73 16.65 23.75
CA GLU A 143 5.29 17.16 22.49
C GLU A 143 4.39 18.26 21.91
N PRO A 144 4.98 19.33 21.34
CA PRO A 144 4.19 20.34 20.65
C PRO A 144 3.59 19.74 19.39
N ILE A 145 2.37 20.13 19.13
CA ILE A 145 1.64 19.67 17.95
C ILE A 145 1.73 20.73 16.86
#